data_8d1ba99aa47749fa707f540d532396e8
#
_entry.id   8d1ba99aa47749fa707f540d532396e8
#
_cell.length_a   1.000
_cell.length_b   1.000
_cell.length_c   1.000
_cell.angle_alpha   90.00
_cell.angle_beta   90.00
_cell.angle_gamma   90.00
#
_symmetry.space_group_name_H-M   'P 1'
#
loop_
_entity.id
_entity.type
_entity.pdbx_description
1 polymer ?
#
loop_
_entity_poly.entity_id
_entity_poly.type
_entity_poly.pdbx_seq_one_letter_code
_entity_poly.pdbx_strand_id
1 'polypeptide(L)'
;MIDNGTYRWVKDNKPKEPVNWKKIRTVVLVSLLAVVLIIGSSSCFYTVDDKQQAVVTTFGKVTDVTDAGLHFKLPFGIQKAHKVDVNVYQKIELGYSSTGGDEYYQVNEKESTMITGDYNIVNVDFFVEYKISDPVQYLFSSNKPELILRNLIQSQVRNVVGSTSVDAVLTDGKENIQSQVKDLVTQILAEYDIGLTLVDVRIQDSEPPTLDVIEAFKAVETAKQQAETVVNDAKAYQNAQLPDAQARADKLVQNAQYLKQKRINEATQQVAMFSAMYEEYKLNPEITRSRMYYEAVSQILPGVKLYINTGDSNSVDMLLPLESIVGGGN
;
A
#
# COMPACT_ATOMS: atom_id res chain seq x y z
N MET A 1 105.16 -61.39 4.72
CA MET A 1 104.34 -62.40 4.05
C MET A 1 102.93 -62.14 4.46
N ILE A 2 102.08 -61.68 3.55
CA ILE A 2 100.75 -61.16 3.78
C ILE A 2 99.77 -62.27 3.48
N ASP A 3 99.01 -62.65 4.46
CA ASP A 3 97.98 -63.68 4.36
C ASP A 3 96.61 -63.01 3.99
N ASN A 4 96.07 -63.44 2.85
CA ASN A 4 94.85 -62.94 2.31
C ASN A 4 93.64 -63.73 2.92
N GLY A 5 93.05 -63.22 3.95
CA GLY A 5 91.86 -63.80 4.55
C GLY A 5 90.64 -63.60 3.69
N THR A 6 90.14 -64.63 3.02
CA THR A 6 88.95 -64.67 2.21
C THR A 6 87.75 -64.89 3.16
N TYR A 7 86.92 -63.80 3.40
CA TYR A 7 85.70 -63.92 4.09
C TYR A 7 84.61 -64.62 3.25
N ARG A 8 84.27 -65.83 3.61
CA ARG A 8 83.27 -66.64 2.98
C ARG A 8 81.96 -66.35 3.69
N TRP A 9 81.05 -65.62 3.07
CA TRP A 9 79.65 -65.39 3.57
C TRP A 9 78.93 -66.74 3.56
N VAL A 10 78.65 -67.28 4.74
CA VAL A 10 77.78 -68.46 4.93
C VAL A 10 76.34 -67.95 4.81
N LYS A 11 75.65 -68.26 3.72
CA LYS A 11 74.25 -68.10 3.60
C LYS A 11 73.52 -69.01 4.57
N ASP A 12 73.03 -68.48 5.68
CA ASP A 12 72.17 -69.21 6.63
C ASP A 12 70.84 -69.57 5.91
N ASN A 13 70.77 -70.76 5.41
CA ASN A 13 69.58 -71.34 4.80
C ASN A 13 68.71 -71.91 5.94
N LYS A 14 67.99 -71.01 6.63
CA LYS A 14 66.88 -71.45 7.51
C LYS A 14 65.82 -72.04 6.61
N PRO A 15 65.26 -73.25 6.93
CA PRO A 15 64.19 -73.82 6.17
C PRO A 15 62.95 -72.88 6.29
N LYS A 16 62.40 -72.46 5.17
CA LYS A 16 61.17 -71.69 5.14
C LYS A 16 60.11 -72.57 5.69
N GLU A 17 59.52 -72.15 6.86
CA GLU A 17 58.35 -72.85 7.44
C GLU A 17 57.22 -72.90 6.39
N PRO A 18 56.47 -73.95 6.30
CA PRO A 18 55.39 -74.11 5.34
C PRO A 18 54.32 -73.03 5.57
N VAL A 19 54.16 -72.18 4.58
CA VAL A 19 53.18 -71.08 4.59
C VAL A 19 51.76 -71.66 4.85
N ASN A 20 51.23 -71.39 6.02
CA ASN A 20 49.93 -71.93 6.42
C ASN A 20 48.81 -71.16 5.72
N TRP A 21 48.48 -71.53 4.48
CA TRP A 21 47.49 -70.93 3.60
C TRP A 21 46.13 -70.74 4.25
N LYS A 22 45.79 -71.61 5.23
CA LYS A 22 44.51 -71.46 6.03
C LYS A 22 44.52 -70.21 6.92
N LYS A 23 45.72 -69.93 7.59
CA LYS A 23 45.89 -68.76 8.42
C LYS A 23 45.91 -67.47 7.62
N ILE A 24 46.57 -67.48 6.45
CA ILE A 24 46.63 -66.35 5.54
C ILE A 24 45.19 -66.01 5.01
N ARG A 25 44.49 -67.05 4.57
CA ARG A 25 43.08 -66.85 4.10
C ARG A 25 42.18 -66.31 5.16
N THR A 26 42.31 -66.76 6.44
CA THR A 26 41.52 -66.18 7.56
C THR A 26 41.95 -64.77 7.89
N VAL A 27 43.24 -64.40 7.88
CA VAL A 27 43.72 -63.02 8.09
C VAL A 27 43.26 -62.10 6.97
N VAL A 28 43.32 -62.53 5.72
CA VAL A 28 42.82 -61.74 4.56
C VAL A 28 41.29 -61.55 4.66
N LEU A 29 40.54 -62.58 5.04
CA LEU A 29 39.09 -62.50 5.23
C LEU A 29 38.70 -61.56 6.36
N VAL A 30 39.40 -61.64 7.52
CA VAL A 30 39.21 -60.73 8.66
C VAL A 30 39.59 -59.31 8.33
N SER A 31 40.70 -59.10 7.63
CA SER A 31 41.13 -57.77 7.14
C SER A 31 40.08 -57.16 6.16
N LEU A 32 39.60 -57.98 5.23
CA LEU A 32 38.57 -57.52 4.27
C LEU A 32 37.27 -57.17 5.00
N LEU A 33 36.87 -57.99 5.97
CA LEU A 33 35.69 -57.72 6.82
C LEU A 33 35.85 -56.45 7.66
N ALA A 34 37.05 -56.24 8.24
CA ALA A 34 37.36 -55.03 9.00
C ALA A 34 37.31 -53.77 8.10
N VAL A 35 37.85 -53.83 6.87
CA VAL A 35 37.77 -52.74 5.90
C VAL A 35 36.30 -52.43 5.52
N VAL A 36 35.48 -53.45 5.28
CA VAL A 36 34.06 -53.32 5.00
C VAL A 36 33.31 -52.69 6.18
N LEU A 37 33.64 -53.08 7.42
CA LEU A 37 33.03 -52.47 8.64
C LEU A 37 33.44 -51.01 8.83
N ILE A 38 34.71 -50.63 8.52
CA ILE A 38 35.20 -49.28 8.64
C ILE A 38 34.50 -48.38 7.60
N ILE A 39 34.40 -48.83 6.32
CA ILE A 39 33.68 -48.13 5.27
C ILE A 39 32.20 -48.03 5.60
N GLY A 40 31.58 -49.08 6.11
CA GLY A 40 30.21 -49.10 6.56
C GLY A 40 29.95 -48.09 7.68
N SER A 41 30.80 -48.06 8.69
CA SER A 41 30.70 -47.14 9.85
C SER A 41 30.75 -45.66 9.43
N SER A 42 31.60 -45.31 8.47
CA SER A 42 31.71 -43.95 7.95
C SER A 42 30.43 -43.48 7.22
N SER A 43 29.64 -44.40 6.67
CA SER A 43 28.38 -44.11 5.95
C SER A 43 27.12 -44.14 6.83
N CYS A 44 27.28 -44.44 8.12
CA CYS A 44 26.16 -44.59 9.04
C CYS A 44 25.56 -43.25 9.56
N PHE A 45 26.32 -42.18 9.53
CA PHE A 45 25.92 -40.91 10.09
C PHE A 45 25.53 -39.93 8.98
N TYR A 46 24.47 -39.12 9.24
CA TYR A 46 24.14 -37.99 8.41
C TYR A 46 23.63 -36.84 9.30
N THR A 47 23.87 -35.63 8.88
CA THR A 47 23.41 -34.39 9.54
C THR A 47 22.28 -33.79 8.74
N VAL A 48 21.29 -33.26 9.42
CA VAL A 48 20.16 -32.51 8.83
C VAL A 48 20.24 -31.09 9.37
N ASP A 49 20.23 -30.12 8.49
CA ASP A 49 20.27 -28.69 8.85
C ASP A 49 18.92 -28.24 9.39
N ASP A 50 18.89 -27.11 10.14
CA ASP A 50 17.67 -26.55 10.73
C ASP A 50 16.59 -26.16 9.69
N LYS A 51 17.01 -25.95 8.45
CA LYS A 51 16.12 -25.61 7.32
C LYS A 51 15.52 -26.84 6.64
N GLN A 52 16.03 -28.03 6.96
CA GLN A 52 15.73 -29.28 6.27
C GLN A 52 15.08 -30.31 7.17
N GLN A 53 14.32 -31.18 6.55
CA GLN A 53 13.96 -32.49 7.11
C GLN A 53 14.47 -33.58 6.18
N ALA A 54 14.81 -34.74 6.74
CA ALA A 54 15.23 -35.85 5.94
C ALA A 54 14.24 -37.01 6.00
N VAL A 55 13.79 -37.45 4.83
CA VAL A 55 12.95 -38.63 4.67
C VAL A 55 13.85 -39.85 4.51
N VAL A 56 13.77 -40.76 5.46
CA VAL A 56 14.54 -41.98 5.46
C VAL A 56 13.73 -43.11 4.79
N THR A 57 14.30 -43.69 3.76
CA THR A 57 13.72 -44.83 3.07
C THR A 57 14.53 -46.09 3.29
N THR A 58 13.89 -47.19 3.64
CA THR A 58 14.48 -48.52 3.76
C THR A 58 14.01 -49.39 2.62
N PHE A 59 14.95 -49.80 1.73
CA PHE A 59 14.62 -50.51 0.48
C PHE A 59 13.54 -49.85 -0.37
N GLY A 60 13.51 -48.50 -0.38
CA GLY A 60 12.54 -47.71 -1.15
C GLY A 60 11.21 -47.42 -0.44
N LYS A 61 10.95 -48.00 0.72
CA LYS A 61 9.77 -47.69 1.54
C LYS A 61 10.12 -46.62 2.57
N VAL A 62 9.29 -45.59 2.69
CA VAL A 62 9.43 -44.58 3.74
C VAL A 62 9.31 -45.22 5.11
N THR A 63 10.29 -45.00 5.95
CA THR A 63 10.36 -45.61 7.30
C THR A 63 10.26 -44.54 8.38
N ASP A 64 10.87 -43.36 8.16
CA ASP A 64 10.92 -42.30 9.17
C ASP A 64 11.16 -40.93 8.52
N VAL A 65 10.77 -39.86 9.21
CA VAL A 65 11.07 -38.46 8.87
C VAL A 65 11.83 -37.87 10.06
N THR A 66 13.04 -37.41 9.80
CA THR A 66 13.94 -36.89 10.84
C THR A 66 14.12 -35.39 10.73
N ASP A 67 14.01 -34.71 11.88
CA ASP A 67 14.25 -33.28 12.02
C ASP A 67 15.73 -32.93 12.03
N ALA A 68 16.06 -31.64 12.23
CA ALA A 68 17.41 -31.13 12.34
C ALA A 68 18.23 -31.87 13.40
N GLY A 69 19.49 -32.17 13.08
CA GLY A 69 20.40 -32.84 14.00
C GLY A 69 21.28 -33.91 13.36
N LEU A 70 21.96 -34.66 14.21
CA LEU A 70 22.77 -35.82 13.84
C LEU A 70 21.96 -37.11 13.98
N HIS A 71 21.81 -37.84 12.87
CA HIS A 71 21.04 -39.06 12.79
C HIS A 71 21.86 -40.24 12.30
N PHE A 72 21.39 -41.42 12.62
CA PHE A 72 21.99 -42.68 12.22
C PHE A 72 21.16 -43.35 11.13
N LYS A 73 21.81 -43.90 10.12
CA LYS A 73 21.21 -44.73 9.06
C LYS A 73 21.99 -46.02 8.84
N LEU A 74 21.28 -47.04 8.36
CA LEU A 74 21.93 -48.27 7.98
C LEU A 74 22.80 -48.09 6.74
N PRO A 75 24.08 -48.60 6.78
CA PRO A 75 25.04 -48.46 5.68
C PRO A 75 24.65 -49.34 4.48
N PHE A 76 25.52 -49.37 3.47
CA PHE A 76 25.42 -50.17 2.25
C PHE A 76 24.20 -49.93 1.38
N GLY A 77 23.56 -48.72 1.48
CA GLY A 77 22.44 -48.37 0.64
C GLY A 77 21.11 -49.01 1.07
N ILE A 78 21.09 -49.68 2.22
CA ILE A 78 19.85 -50.22 2.82
C ILE A 78 18.88 -49.09 3.16
N GLN A 79 19.41 -48.02 3.79
CA GLN A 79 18.68 -46.79 4.06
C GLN A 79 19.25 -45.63 3.23
N LYS A 80 18.34 -44.85 2.65
CA LYS A 80 18.65 -43.58 1.98
C LYS A 80 17.93 -42.45 2.69
N ALA A 81 18.65 -41.37 3.00
CA ALA A 81 18.09 -40.15 3.57
C ALA A 81 17.99 -39.10 2.45
N HIS A 82 16.78 -38.65 2.16
CA HIS A 82 16.48 -37.61 1.20
C HIS A 82 16.22 -36.31 1.96
N LYS A 83 17.10 -35.33 1.84
CA LYS A 83 16.95 -34.03 2.52
C LYS A 83 16.07 -33.12 1.69
N VAL A 84 15.14 -32.45 2.35
CA VAL A 84 14.16 -31.54 1.75
C VAL A 84 14.12 -30.26 2.57
N ASP A 85 14.15 -29.10 1.91
CA ASP A 85 14.11 -27.79 2.54
C ASP A 85 12.66 -27.43 2.94
N VAL A 86 12.24 -27.80 4.14
CA VAL A 86 10.87 -27.63 4.63
C VAL A 86 10.64 -26.26 5.26
N ASN A 87 11.67 -25.71 5.92
CA ASN A 87 11.60 -24.43 6.62
C ASN A 87 12.08 -23.25 5.78
N VAL A 88 12.02 -23.38 4.46
CA VAL A 88 12.42 -22.35 3.51
C VAL A 88 11.23 -21.98 2.63
N TYR A 89 10.93 -20.69 2.53
CA TYR A 89 10.01 -20.19 1.51
C TYR A 89 10.71 -20.26 0.15
N GLN A 90 10.07 -20.94 -0.77
CA GLN A 90 10.51 -21.05 -2.16
C GLN A 90 9.63 -20.17 -3.02
N LYS A 91 10.17 -19.72 -4.16
CA LYS A 91 9.48 -18.81 -5.06
C LYS A 91 9.25 -19.44 -6.44
N ILE A 92 8.12 -19.12 -7.03
CA ILE A 92 7.81 -19.34 -8.44
C ILE A 92 7.53 -17.98 -9.06
N GLU A 93 8.26 -17.67 -10.12
CA GLU A 93 8.09 -16.50 -10.94
C GLU A 93 7.30 -16.91 -12.20
N LEU A 94 6.16 -16.26 -12.46
CA LEU A 94 5.31 -16.50 -13.64
C LEU A 94 5.23 -15.24 -14.48
N GLY A 95 5.52 -15.37 -15.76
CA GLY A 95 5.56 -14.26 -16.70
C GLY A 95 6.93 -13.60 -16.82
N TYR A 96 7.81 -13.81 -15.87
CA TYR A 96 9.17 -13.29 -15.89
C TYR A 96 10.15 -14.28 -15.27
N SER A 97 11.46 -14.02 -15.43
CA SER A 97 12.54 -14.75 -14.78
C SER A 97 13.59 -13.78 -14.28
N SER A 98 13.92 -13.85 -13.00
CA SER A 98 15.02 -13.11 -12.38
C SER A 98 16.23 -14.04 -12.19
N THR A 99 17.22 -13.93 -13.04
CA THR A 99 18.44 -14.75 -12.94
C THR A 99 19.57 -13.90 -12.38
N GLY A 100 19.96 -14.15 -11.12
CA GLY A 100 21.25 -13.70 -10.58
C GLY A 100 21.38 -12.27 -10.06
N GLY A 101 20.32 -11.68 -9.53
CA GLY A 101 20.28 -10.32 -8.95
C GLY A 101 19.43 -9.37 -9.80
N ASP A 102 19.16 -8.20 -9.29
CA ASP A 102 18.23 -7.20 -9.84
C ASP A 102 18.49 -6.73 -11.29
N GLU A 103 19.49 -7.27 -11.96
CA GLU A 103 20.00 -6.76 -13.23
C GLU A 103 19.49 -7.49 -14.49
N TYR A 104 18.84 -8.66 -14.35
CA TYR A 104 18.31 -9.41 -15.50
C TYR A 104 16.87 -9.85 -15.29
N TYR A 105 15.96 -8.91 -15.48
CA TYR A 105 14.54 -9.17 -15.61
C TYR A 105 14.23 -9.54 -17.06
N GLN A 106 13.89 -10.80 -17.30
CA GLN A 106 13.46 -11.27 -18.62
C GLN A 106 11.98 -11.59 -18.60
N VAL A 107 11.20 -10.87 -19.38
CA VAL A 107 9.77 -11.15 -19.56
C VAL A 107 9.58 -12.38 -20.43
N ASN A 108 8.75 -13.30 -19.97
CA ASN A 108 8.29 -14.44 -20.76
C ASN A 108 6.89 -14.16 -21.28
N GLU A 109 6.78 -13.51 -22.44
CA GLU A 109 5.52 -13.11 -23.05
C GLU A 109 4.47 -14.25 -23.19
N LYS A 110 4.93 -15.51 -23.35
CA LYS A 110 4.02 -16.66 -23.46
C LYS A 110 3.29 -16.98 -22.15
N GLU A 111 3.87 -16.59 -21.03
CA GLU A 111 3.30 -16.80 -19.70
C GLU A 111 2.61 -15.55 -19.17
N SER A 112 3.16 -14.35 -19.44
CA SER A 112 2.63 -13.07 -18.96
C SER A 112 1.39 -12.61 -19.74
N THR A 113 1.34 -12.86 -21.06
CA THR A 113 0.23 -12.36 -21.89
C THR A 113 -1.06 -13.14 -21.61
N MET A 114 -2.13 -12.42 -21.28
CA MET A 114 -3.44 -12.95 -20.95
C MET A 114 -4.55 -12.11 -21.57
N ILE A 115 -5.74 -12.70 -21.71
CA ILE A 115 -6.94 -12.01 -22.18
C ILE A 115 -7.87 -11.82 -20.98
N THR A 116 -8.34 -10.60 -20.76
CA THR A 116 -9.29 -10.22 -19.71
C THR A 116 -10.73 -10.57 -20.12
N GLY A 117 -11.68 -10.50 -19.16
CA GLY A 117 -13.09 -10.80 -19.39
C GLY A 117 -13.79 -9.85 -20.37
N ASP A 118 -13.26 -8.68 -20.58
CA ASP A 118 -13.69 -7.67 -21.56
C ASP A 118 -12.88 -7.69 -22.87
N TYR A 119 -12.20 -8.82 -23.15
CA TYR A 119 -11.45 -9.09 -24.37
C TYR A 119 -10.24 -8.19 -24.64
N ASN A 120 -9.67 -7.57 -23.62
CA ASN A 120 -8.43 -6.85 -23.74
C ASN A 120 -7.23 -7.78 -23.48
N ILE A 121 -6.09 -7.44 -24.07
CA ILE A 121 -4.83 -8.14 -23.84
C ILE A 121 -4.03 -7.37 -22.79
N VAL A 122 -3.52 -8.10 -21.80
CA VAL A 122 -2.67 -7.57 -20.72
C VAL A 122 -1.48 -8.49 -20.49
N ASN A 123 -0.37 -7.92 -20.07
CA ASN A 123 0.76 -8.64 -19.52
C ASN A 123 0.66 -8.56 -18.01
N VAL A 124 0.64 -9.72 -17.36
CA VAL A 124 0.55 -9.79 -15.89
C VAL A 124 1.59 -10.79 -15.39
N ASP A 125 2.45 -10.31 -14.52
CA ASP A 125 3.51 -11.08 -13.90
C ASP A 125 3.15 -11.38 -12.45
N PHE A 126 3.37 -12.64 -12.05
CA PHE A 126 3.05 -13.10 -10.71
C PHE A 126 4.28 -13.61 -10.00
N PHE A 127 4.37 -13.25 -8.74
CA PHE A 127 5.31 -13.77 -7.77
C PHE A 127 4.57 -14.63 -6.75
N VAL A 128 4.98 -15.87 -6.63
CA VAL A 128 4.30 -16.83 -5.76
C VAL A 128 5.29 -17.43 -4.78
N GLU A 129 4.93 -17.38 -3.50
CA GLU A 129 5.68 -18.01 -2.42
C GLU A 129 4.97 -19.29 -1.98
N TYR A 130 5.72 -20.36 -1.85
CA TYR A 130 5.25 -21.64 -1.35
C TYR A 130 6.26 -22.27 -0.40
N LYS A 131 5.81 -23.22 0.38
CA LYS A 131 6.67 -24.05 1.24
C LYS A 131 6.32 -25.52 1.11
N ILE A 132 7.27 -26.37 1.42
CA ILE A 132 7.04 -27.80 1.52
C ILE A 132 6.47 -28.08 2.89
N SER A 133 5.24 -28.59 2.96
CA SER A 133 4.53 -28.93 4.20
C SER A 133 4.71 -30.38 4.61
N ASP A 134 4.76 -31.28 3.64
CA ASP A 134 4.98 -32.71 3.86
C ASP A 134 6.10 -33.20 2.92
N PRO A 135 7.30 -33.49 3.46
CA PRO A 135 8.43 -33.93 2.65
C PRO A 135 8.23 -35.33 2.06
N VAL A 136 7.38 -36.16 2.64
CA VAL A 136 7.08 -37.49 2.11
C VAL A 136 6.24 -37.37 0.85
N GLN A 137 5.15 -36.62 0.91
CA GLN A 137 4.30 -36.40 -0.23
C GLN A 137 5.03 -35.64 -1.34
N TYR A 138 5.84 -34.64 -0.99
CA TYR A 138 6.65 -33.89 -1.93
C TYR A 138 7.58 -34.81 -2.76
N LEU A 139 8.24 -35.79 -2.11
CA LEU A 139 9.20 -36.68 -2.77
C LEU A 139 8.56 -37.84 -3.54
N PHE A 140 7.39 -38.33 -3.08
CA PHE A 140 6.88 -39.61 -3.54
C PHE A 140 5.50 -39.56 -4.17
N SER A 141 4.71 -38.48 -4.01
CA SER A 141 3.40 -38.33 -4.68
C SER A 141 3.55 -38.01 -6.17
N SER A 142 4.55 -37.25 -6.54
CA SER A 142 4.76 -36.83 -7.93
C SER A 142 6.25 -36.74 -8.30
N ASN A 143 6.54 -36.88 -9.58
CA ASN A 143 7.90 -36.73 -10.08
C ASN A 143 8.41 -35.27 -10.08
N LYS A 144 7.49 -34.31 -10.26
CA LYS A 144 7.79 -32.85 -10.31
C LYS A 144 6.66 -32.04 -9.67
N PRO A 145 6.54 -32.02 -8.35
CA PRO A 145 5.45 -31.32 -7.66
C PRO A 145 5.48 -29.81 -7.91
N GLU A 146 6.66 -29.21 -8.06
CA GLU A 146 6.80 -27.78 -8.39
C GLU A 146 6.23 -27.42 -9.75
N LEU A 147 6.40 -28.29 -10.75
CA LEU A 147 5.84 -28.09 -12.07
C LEU A 147 4.29 -28.20 -12.06
N ILE A 148 3.75 -29.10 -11.24
CA ILE A 148 2.31 -29.23 -11.04
C ILE A 148 1.77 -27.96 -10.40
N LEU A 149 2.41 -27.48 -9.33
CA LEU A 149 2.04 -26.22 -8.67
C LEU A 149 2.11 -25.04 -9.65
N ARG A 150 3.18 -24.91 -10.43
CA ARG A 150 3.34 -23.86 -11.44
C ARG A 150 2.19 -23.86 -12.45
N ASN A 151 1.88 -25.03 -13.01
CA ASN A 151 0.81 -25.16 -14.00
C ASN A 151 -0.57 -24.89 -13.40
N LEU A 152 -0.78 -25.31 -12.16
CA LEU A 152 -2.02 -25.04 -11.41
C LEU A 152 -2.21 -23.54 -11.22
N ILE A 153 -1.18 -22.85 -10.72
CA ILE A 153 -1.23 -21.40 -10.52
C ILE A 153 -1.49 -20.70 -11.85
N GLN A 154 -0.75 -21.05 -12.90
CA GLN A 154 -0.93 -20.46 -14.22
C GLN A 154 -2.36 -20.66 -14.77
N SER A 155 -2.96 -21.82 -14.54
CA SER A 155 -4.34 -22.09 -14.92
C SER A 155 -5.33 -21.22 -14.14
N GLN A 156 -5.18 -21.11 -12.82
CA GLN A 156 -6.09 -20.33 -11.99
C GLN A 156 -5.93 -18.83 -12.21
N VAL A 157 -4.70 -18.35 -12.40
CA VAL A 157 -4.43 -16.96 -12.78
C VAL A 157 -5.17 -16.61 -14.06
N ARG A 158 -5.03 -17.44 -15.12
CA ARG A 158 -5.75 -17.20 -16.39
C ARG A 158 -7.26 -17.27 -16.24
N ASN A 159 -7.77 -18.12 -15.38
CA ASN A 159 -9.19 -18.21 -15.09
C ASN A 159 -9.72 -16.93 -14.42
N VAL A 160 -9.04 -16.45 -13.41
CA VAL A 160 -9.44 -15.24 -12.66
C VAL A 160 -9.27 -13.99 -13.51
N VAL A 161 -8.12 -13.80 -14.16
CA VAL A 161 -7.88 -12.66 -15.07
C VAL A 161 -8.86 -12.66 -16.22
N GLY A 162 -9.15 -13.84 -16.81
CA GLY A 162 -10.12 -14.00 -17.92
C GLY A 162 -11.57 -13.73 -17.51
N SER A 163 -11.88 -13.66 -16.22
CA SER A 163 -13.21 -13.28 -15.71
C SER A 163 -13.27 -11.84 -15.18
N THR A 164 -12.15 -11.12 -15.19
CA THR A 164 -12.00 -9.77 -14.62
C THR A 164 -11.83 -8.74 -15.73
N SER A 165 -12.32 -7.51 -15.51
CA SER A 165 -12.13 -6.40 -16.46
C SER A 165 -10.68 -5.89 -16.47
N VAL A 166 -10.27 -5.32 -17.60
CA VAL A 166 -8.92 -4.74 -17.76
C VAL A 166 -8.63 -3.64 -16.72
N ASP A 167 -9.60 -2.80 -16.42
CA ASP A 167 -9.46 -1.75 -15.40
C ASP A 167 -9.11 -2.34 -14.03
N ALA A 168 -9.80 -3.39 -13.60
CA ALA A 168 -9.54 -4.04 -12.33
C ALA A 168 -8.16 -4.74 -12.29
N VAL A 169 -7.71 -5.31 -13.41
CA VAL A 169 -6.37 -5.93 -13.51
C VAL A 169 -5.26 -4.90 -13.43
N LEU A 170 -5.46 -3.71 -14.03
CA LEU A 170 -4.43 -2.67 -14.10
C LEU A 170 -4.41 -1.75 -12.87
N THR A 171 -5.53 -1.59 -12.15
CA THR A 171 -5.68 -0.61 -11.07
C THR A 171 -5.94 -1.24 -9.70
N ASP A 172 -7.14 -1.10 -9.19
CA ASP A 172 -7.54 -1.39 -7.80
C ASP A 172 -8.02 -2.83 -7.56
N GLY A 173 -8.23 -3.61 -8.60
CA GLY A 173 -8.67 -5.00 -8.49
C GLY A 173 -7.58 -6.02 -8.17
N LYS A 174 -6.30 -5.61 -8.13
CA LYS A 174 -5.15 -6.51 -7.93
C LYS A 174 -5.24 -7.35 -6.67
N GLU A 175 -5.61 -6.75 -5.53
CA GLU A 175 -5.74 -7.47 -4.26
C GLU A 175 -6.83 -8.54 -4.30
N ASN A 176 -7.95 -8.23 -4.94
CA ASN A 176 -9.05 -9.18 -5.10
C ASN A 176 -8.64 -10.36 -6.00
N ILE A 177 -7.95 -10.09 -7.11
CA ILE A 177 -7.40 -11.12 -8.01
C ILE A 177 -6.43 -12.03 -7.25
N GLN A 178 -5.50 -11.47 -6.50
CA GLN A 178 -4.52 -12.21 -5.69
C GLN A 178 -5.22 -13.13 -4.69
N SER A 179 -6.21 -12.61 -3.97
CA SER A 179 -6.99 -13.39 -2.99
C SER A 179 -7.75 -14.53 -3.65
N GLN A 180 -8.46 -14.26 -4.75
CA GLN A 180 -9.22 -15.30 -5.48
C GLN A 180 -8.31 -16.40 -6.04
N VAL A 181 -7.16 -16.02 -6.63
CA VAL A 181 -6.18 -16.99 -7.13
C VAL A 181 -5.63 -17.83 -5.97
N LYS A 182 -5.29 -17.21 -4.86
CA LYS A 182 -4.78 -17.90 -3.65
C LYS A 182 -5.79 -18.91 -3.13
N ASP A 183 -7.06 -18.54 -3.02
CA ASP A 183 -8.12 -19.41 -2.51
C ASP A 183 -8.36 -20.60 -3.44
N LEU A 184 -8.48 -20.35 -4.74
CA LEU A 184 -8.68 -21.41 -5.74
C LEU A 184 -7.49 -22.38 -5.81
N VAL A 185 -6.28 -21.86 -5.82
CA VAL A 185 -5.06 -22.69 -5.83
C VAL A 185 -4.96 -23.50 -4.54
N THR A 186 -5.23 -22.90 -3.38
CA THR A 186 -5.17 -23.60 -2.09
C THR A 186 -6.19 -24.74 -2.03
N GLN A 187 -7.41 -24.51 -2.51
CA GLN A 187 -8.45 -25.54 -2.54
C GLN A 187 -8.04 -26.73 -3.41
N ILE A 188 -7.58 -26.48 -4.64
CA ILE A 188 -7.20 -27.56 -5.58
C ILE A 188 -5.90 -28.24 -5.11
N LEU A 189 -4.97 -27.49 -4.54
CA LEU A 189 -3.71 -28.05 -4.01
C LEU A 189 -3.95 -29.05 -2.88
N ALA A 190 -4.97 -28.82 -2.06
CA ALA A 190 -5.38 -29.77 -1.02
C ALA A 190 -5.93 -31.09 -1.61
N GLU A 191 -6.55 -31.06 -2.78
CA GLU A 191 -7.00 -32.29 -3.46
C GLU A 191 -5.85 -33.09 -4.09
N TYR A 192 -4.80 -32.39 -4.56
CA TYR A 192 -3.66 -33.05 -5.20
C TYR A 192 -2.70 -33.72 -4.23
N ASP A 193 -2.68 -33.29 -2.98
CA ASP A 193 -1.91 -33.87 -1.87
C ASP A 193 -0.43 -34.12 -2.24
N ILE A 194 0.21 -33.10 -2.82
CA ILE A 194 1.59 -33.15 -3.29
C ILE A 194 2.62 -32.63 -2.28
N GLY A 195 2.20 -32.40 -1.03
CA GLY A 195 3.07 -31.96 0.07
C GLY A 195 3.55 -30.52 -0.03
N LEU A 196 2.89 -29.69 -0.83
CA LEU A 196 3.17 -28.26 -0.97
C LEU A 196 2.06 -27.42 -0.35
N THR A 197 2.42 -26.30 0.23
CA THR A 197 1.47 -25.31 0.76
C THR A 197 1.78 -23.95 0.17
N LEU A 198 0.77 -23.32 -0.40
CA LEU A 198 0.83 -21.96 -0.91
C LEU A 198 0.89 -20.97 0.26
N VAL A 199 1.85 -20.06 0.25
CA VAL A 199 2.03 -19.04 1.29
C VAL A 199 1.40 -17.74 0.83
N ASP A 200 1.85 -17.25 -0.33
CA ASP A 200 1.36 -15.98 -0.86
C ASP A 200 1.37 -15.95 -2.39
N VAL A 201 0.49 -15.12 -2.95
CA VAL A 201 0.40 -14.85 -4.39
C VAL A 201 0.34 -13.35 -4.57
N ARG A 202 1.25 -12.79 -5.32
CA ARG A 202 1.32 -11.35 -5.61
C ARG A 202 1.42 -11.09 -7.10
N ILE A 203 0.74 -10.07 -7.54
CA ILE A 203 0.98 -9.50 -8.87
C ILE A 203 2.22 -8.64 -8.75
N GLN A 204 3.25 -9.00 -9.49
CA GLN A 204 4.53 -8.27 -9.54
C GLN A 204 4.40 -7.04 -10.42
N ASP A 205 3.85 -7.26 -11.63
CA ASP A 205 3.56 -6.19 -12.57
C ASP A 205 2.30 -6.51 -13.38
N SER A 206 1.61 -5.48 -13.83
CA SER A 206 0.48 -5.61 -14.75
C SER A 206 0.42 -4.37 -15.64
N GLU A 207 0.61 -4.57 -16.93
CA GLU A 207 0.66 -3.51 -17.90
C GLU A 207 0.01 -3.93 -19.24
N PRO A 208 -0.44 -2.98 -20.06
CA PRO A 208 -0.87 -3.25 -21.41
C PRO A 208 0.28 -3.78 -22.29
N PRO A 209 0.00 -4.52 -23.37
CA PRO A 209 1.03 -5.26 -24.11
C PRO A 209 1.97 -4.38 -24.94
N THR A 210 1.58 -3.16 -25.29
CA THR A 210 2.38 -2.23 -26.13
C THR A 210 2.38 -0.82 -25.57
N LEU A 211 3.43 -0.07 -25.87
CA LEU A 211 3.58 1.33 -25.43
C LEU A 211 2.44 2.23 -25.94
N ASP A 212 1.98 2.02 -27.17
CA ASP A 212 0.87 2.79 -27.74
C ASP A 212 -0.44 2.60 -26.95
N VAL A 213 -0.69 1.36 -26.50
CA VAL A 213 -1.84 1.04 -25.64
C VAL A 213 -1.67 1.63 -24.25
N ILE A 214 -0.46 1.59 -23.68
CA ILE A 214 -0.14 2.25 -22.39
C ILE A 214 -0.43 3.75 -22.47
N GLU A 215 0.00 4.42 -23.54
CA GLU A 215 -0.27 5.86 -23.75
C GLU A 215 -1.77 6.14 -23.89
N ALA A 216 -2.49 5.31 -24.63
CA ALA A 216 -3.95 5.43 -24.76
C ALA A 216 -4.68 5.26 -23.42
N PHE A 217 -4.32 4.27 -22.61
CA PHE A 217 -4.87 4.09 -21.27
C PHE A 217 -4.56 5.28 -20.35
N LYS A 218 -3.33 5.77 -20.36
CA LYS A 218 -2.94 6.97 -19.59
C LYS A 218 -3.74 8.20 -20.01
N ALA A 219 -3.99 8.35 -21.32
CA ALA A 219 -4.80 9.46 -21.82
C ALA A 219 -6.26 9.38 -21.34
N VAL A 220 -6.85 8.19 -21.35
CA VAL A 220 -8.22 7.95 -20.82
C VAL A 220 -8.28 8.24 -19.34
N GLU A 221 -7.33 7.72 -18.55
CA GLU A 221 -7.30 7.94 -17.10
C GLU A 221 -7.09 9.43 -16.77
N THR A 222 -6.21 10.10 -17.50
CA THR A 222 -6.02 11.55 -17.36
C THR A 222 -7.29 12.32 -17.67
N ALA A 223 -8.01 11.96 -18.74
CA ALA A 223 -9.27 12.60 -19.10
C ALA A 223 -10.36 12.36 -18.04
N LYS A 224 -10.42 11.16 -17.46
CA LYS A 224 -11.34 10.82 -16.38
C LYS A 224 -11.06 11.63 -15.11
N GLN A 225 -9.80 11.71 -14.70
CA GLN A 225 -9.37 12.53 -13.56
C GLN A 225 -9.63 14.02 -13.78
N GLN A 226 -9.42 14.52 -15.00
CA GLN A 226 -9.76 15.90 -15.36
C GLN A 226 -11.27 16.16 -15.27
N ALA A 227 -12.10 15.23 -15.75
CA ALA A 227 -13.55 15.34 -15.64
C ALA A 227 -14.01 15.37 -14.17
N GLU A 228 -13.46 14.49 -13.32
CA GLU A 228 -13.73 14.49 -11.87
C GLU A 228 -13.26 15.80 -11.21
N THR A 229 -12.11 16.31 -11.58
CA THR A 229 -11.60 17.59 -11.06
C THR A 229 -12.54 18.74 -11.41
N VAL A 230 -13.00 18.84 -12.67
CA VAL A 230 -13.95 19.88 -13.09
C VAL A 230 -15.26 19.78 -12.32
N VAL A 231 -15.78 18.56 -12.08
CA VAL A 231 -16.99 18.36 -11.27
C VAL A 231 -16.77 18.79 -9.82
N ASN A 232 -15.62 18.43 -9.23
CA ASN A 232 -15.29 18.79 -7.86
C ASN A 232 -15.08 20.31 -7.70
N ASP A 233 -14.44 20.96 -8.66
CA ASP A 233 -14.26 22.41 -8.70
C ASP A 233 -15.61 23.14 -8.83
N ALA A 234 -16.51 22.62 -9.66
CA ALA A 234 -17.86 23.16 -9.77
C ALA A 234 -18.66 23.01 -8.46
N LYS A 235 -18.56 21.88 -7.78
CA LYS A 235 -19.16 21.68 -6.44
C LYS A 235 -18.53 22.60 -5.40
N ALA A 236 -17.22 22.77 -5.40
CA ALA A 236 -16.52 23.67 -4.50
C ALA A 236 -16.97 25.13 -4.73
N TYR A 237 -17.08 25.55 -5.99
CA TYR A 237 -17.63 26.86 -6.34
C TYR A 237 -19.06 27.04 -5.86
N GLN A 238 -19.93 26.06 -6.11
CA GLN A 238 -21.32 26.08 -5.62
C GLN A 238 -21.37 26.21 -4.09
N ASN A 239 -20.59 25.40 -3.38
CA ASN A 239 -20.55 25.40 -1.91
C ASN A 239 -19.99 26.72 -1.33
N ALA A 240 -19.16 27.42 -2.08
CA ALA A 240 -18.66 28.74 -1.68
C ALA A 240 -19.70 29.86 -1.97
N GLN A 241 -20.31 29.87 -3.15
CA GLN A 241 -21.19 30.96 -3.58
C GLN A 241 -22.59 30.92 -2.95
N LEU A 242 -23.16 29.73 -2.81
CA LEU A 242 -24.54 29.59 -2.33
C LEU A 242 -24.73 30.10 -0.88
N PRO A 243 -23.87 29.71 0.09
CA PRO A 243 -24.00 30.24 1.46
C PRO A 243 -23.75 31.75 1.55
N ASP A 244 -22.80 32.28 0.73
CA ASP A 244 -22.53 33.71 0.72
C ASP A 244 -23.71 34.51 0.16
N ALA A 245 -24.33 34.04 -0.92
CA ALA A 245 -25.56 34.64 -1.44
C ALA A 245 -26.71 34.58 -0.45
N GLN A 246 -26.90 33.45 0.24
CA GLN A 246 -27.91 33.32 1.29
C GLN A 246 -27.64 34.27 2.46
N ALA A 247 -26.39 34.33 2.94
CA ALA A 247 -26.02 35.26 4.00
C ALA A 247 -26.25 36.72 3.64
N ARG A 248 -25.98 37.12 2.39
CA ARG A 248 -26.27 38.47 1.89
C ARG A 248 -27.81 38.75 1.86
N ALA A 249 -28.59 37.79 1.39
CA ALA A 249 -30.05 37.90 1.37
C ALA A 249 -30.61 38.02 2.78
N ASP A 250 -30.21 37.18 3.71
CA ASP A 250 -30.64 37.22 5.11
C ASP A 250 -30.24 38.52 5.78
N LYS A 251 -29.03 39.02 5.54
CA LYS A 251 -28.57 40.33 6.03
C LYS A 251 -29.43 41.46 5.50
N LEU A 252 -29.86 41.41 4.25
CA LEU A 252 -30.74 42.42 3.65
C LEU A 252 -32.13 42.42 4.32
N VAL A 253 -32.71 41.24 4.53
CA VAL A 253 -34.00 41.05 5.21
C VAL A 253 -33.91 41.52 6.66
N GLN A 254 -32.88 41.12 7.39
CA GLN A 254 -32.67 41.53 8.78
C GLN A 254 -32.48 43.04 8.90
N ASN A 255 -31.71 43.67 8.00
CA ASN A 255 -31.56 45.12 7.97
C ASN A 255 -32.89 45.82 7.69
N ALA A 256 -33.70 45.32 6.77
CA ALA A 256 -35.01 45.88 6.49
C ALA A 256 -35.96 45.76 7.71
N GLN A 257 -35.95 44.64 8.39
CA GLN A 257 -36.72 44.44 9.64
C GLN A 257 -36.22 45.37 10.76
N TYR A 258 -34.89 45.50 10.90
CA TYR A 258 -34.32 46.45 11.87
C TYR A 258 -34.76 47.88 11.58
N LEU A 259 -34.65 48.35 10.33
CA LEU A 259 -35.05 49.69 9.93
C LEU A 259 -36.57 49.92 10.14
N LYS A 260 -37.38 48.91 9.80
CA LYS A 260 -38.82 48.95 10.08
C LYS A 260 -39.08 49.14 11.57
N GLN A 261 -38.47 48.31 12.42
CA GLN A 261 -38.64 48.40 13.86
C GLN A 261 -38.13 49.70 14.44
N LYS A 262 -37.00 50.18 13.97
CA LYS A 262 -36.40 51.47 14.34
C LYS A 262 -37.38 52.62 14.03
N ARG A 263 -37.93 52.65 12.83
CA ARG A 263 -38.94 53.69 12.46
C ARG A 263 -40.20 53.63 13.29
N ILE A 264 -40.69 52.43 13.60
CA ILE A 264 -41.87 52.27 14.50
C ILE A 264 -41.53 52.78 15.88
N ASN A 265 -40.38 52.45 16.42
CA ASN A 265 -39.95 52.90 17.75
C ASN A 265 -39.77 54.43 17.79
N GLU A 266 -39.13 55.02 16.77
CA GLU A 266 -38.94 56.47 16.63
C GLU A 266 -40.32 57.18 16.54
N ALA A 267 -41.24 56.67 15.70
CA ALA A 267 -42.58 57.23 15.61
C ALA A 267 -43.33 57.11 16.93
N THR A 268 -43.24 55.98 17.60
CA THR A 268 -43.89 55.77 18.91
C THR A 268 -43.32 56.74 19.97
N GLN A 269 -42.01 56.92 19.97
CA GLN A 269 -41.35 57.89 20.86
C GLN A 269 -41.76 59.30 20.59
N GLN A 270 -41.85 59.73 19.30
CA GLN A 270 -42.32 61.06 18.94
C GLN A 270 -43.74 61.28 19.34
N VAL A 271 -44.64 60.30 19.15
CA VAL A 271 -46.05 60.37 19.61
C VAL A 271 -46.12 60.48 21.12
N ALA A 272 -45.35 59.69 21.86
CA ALA A 272 -45.32 59.77 23.33
C ALA A 272 -44.79 61.12 23.81
N MET A 273 -43.72 61.64 23.22
CA MET A 273 -43.20 62.97 23.53
C MET A 273 -44.26 64.07 23.22
N PHE A 274 -44.86 64.00 22.05
CA PHE A 274 -45.89 64.92 21.66
C PHE A 274 -47.07 64.86 22.65
N SER A 275 -47.55 63.67 22.99
CA SER A 275 -48.70 63.52 23.94
C SER A 275 -48.38 64.09 25.33
N ALA A 276 -47.13 63.81 25.83
CA ALA A 276 -46.69 64.38 27.12
C ALA A 276 -46.60 65.93 27.07
N MET A 277 -46.07 66.49 26.01
CA MET A 277 -46.00 67.93 25.82
C MET A 277 -47.42 68.53 25.64
N TYR A 278 -48.31 67.84 24.97
CA TYR A 278 -49.67 68.26 24.77
C TYR A 278 -50.50 68.28 26.10
N GLU A 279 -50.27 67.31 26.97
CA GLU A 279 -50.89 67.32 28.30
C GLU A 279 -50.41 68.50 29.18
N GLU A 280 -49.07 68.78 29.13
CA GLU A 280 -48.50 69.96 29.79
C GLU A 280 -49.06 71.29 29.18
N TYR A 281 -49.15 71.32 27.85
CA TYR A 281 -49.71 72.49 27.18
C TYR A 281 -51.17 72.77 27.62
N LYS A 282 -52.04 71.77 27.81
CA LYS A 282 -53.40 71.92 28.29
C LYS A 282 -53.46 72.57 29.68
N LEU A 283 -52.49 72.29 30.52
CA LEU A 283 -52.44 72.86 31.90
C LEU A 283 -52.03 74.30 31.90
N ASN A 284 -51.05 74.74 31.11
CA ASN A 284 -50.49 76.07 31.06
C ASN A 284 -50.05 76.51 29.65
N PRO A 285 -50.97 76.95 28.77
CA PRO A 285 -50.65 77.15 27.32
C PRO A 285 -49.57 78.21 27.04
N GLU A 286 -49.60 79.36 27.73
CA GLU A 286 -48.69 80.48 27.48
C GLU A 286 -47.22 80.16 27.89
N ILE A 287 -47.06 79.50 29.02
CA ILE A 287 -45.72 79.13 29.53
C ILE A 287 -45.08 78.05 28.62
N THR A 288 -45.87 77.06 28.29
CA THR A 288 -45.38 75.92 27.43
C THR A 288 -45.05 76.43 26.04
N ARG A 289 -45.79 77.33 25.46
CA ARG A 289 -45.52 77.95 24.16
C ARG A 289 -44.21 78.72 24.15
N SER A 290 -43.95 79.52 25.17
CA SER A 290 -42.73 80.29 25.34
C SER A 290 -41.54 79.39 25.52
N ARG A 291 -41.67 78.33 26.31
CA ARG A 291 -40.60 77.33 26.50
C ARG A 291 -40.25 76.62 25.19
N MET A 292 -41.23 76.10 24.45
CA MET A 292 -41.05 75.47 23.17
C MET A 292 -40.39 76.40 22.15
N TYR A 293 -40.73 77.63 22.13
CA TYR A 293 -40.09 78.62 21.26
C TYR A 293 -38.60 78.80 21.59
N TYR A 294 -38.29 78.96 22.87
CA TYR A 294 -36.87 79.13 23.30
C TYR A 294 -36.04 77.84 23.10
N GLU A 295 -36.63 76.65 23.27
CA GLU A 295 -35.98 75.37 22.97
C GLU A 295 -35.71 75.20 21.46
N ALA A 296 -36.67 75.55 20.60
CA ALA A 296 -36.47 75.51 19.16
C ALA A 296 -35.39 76.52 18.69
N VAL A 297 -35.43 77.75 19.23
CA VAL A 297 -34.39 78.73 18.95
C VAL A 297 -33.02 78.31 19.42
N SER A 298 -32.90 77.67 20.62
CA SER A 298 -31.62 77.18 21.14
C SER A 298 -31.04 76.03 20.36
N GLN A 299 -31.90 75.26 19.67
CA GLN A 299 -31.41 74.16 18.79
C GLN A 299 -30.95 74.71 17.39
N ILE A 300 -31.52 75.76 16.90
CA ILE A 300 -31.21 76.30 15.57
C ILE A 300 -30.04 77.28 15.64
N LEU A 301 -29.94 78.10 16.70
CA LEU A 301 -28.92 79.17 16.78
C LEU A 301 -27.46 78.69 16.83
N PRO A 302 -27.07 77.54 17.46
CA PRO A 302 -25.66 77.13 17.42
C PRO A 302 -25.06 76.91 16.06
N GLY A 303 -25.90 76.70 15.03
CA GLY A 303 -25.46 76.53 13.64
C GLY A 303 -25.54 77.78 12.77
N VAL A 304 -26.07 78.87 13.33
CA VAL A 304 -26.31 80.14 12.53
C VAL A 304 -25.27 81.18 12.87
N LYS A 305 -24.56 81.67 11.89
CA LYS A 305 -23.67 82.83 12.05
C LYS A 305 -24.56 84.08 12.09
N LEU A 306 -24.65 84.71 13.28
CA LEU A 306 -25.40 85.94 13.47
C LEU A 306 -24.58 87.15 13.05
N TYR A 307 -25.02 87.89 12.07
CA TYR A 307 -24.41 89.16 11.64
C TYR A 307 -25.33 90.28 12.21
N ILE A 308 -24.81 91.04 13.15
CA ILE A 308 -25.54 92.21 13.69
C ILE A 308 -25.00 93.45 12.96
N ASN A 309 -25.86 94.09 12.18
CA ASN A 309 -25.55 95.40 11.56
C ASN A 309 -26.03 96.51 12.49
N THR A 310 -25.13 97.30 13.03
CA THR A 310 -25.39 98.45 13.92
C THR A 310 -25.32 99.79 13.16
N GLY A 311 -25.36 99.78 11.84
CA GLY A 311 -25.24 100.97 10.99
C GLY A 311 -26.69 101.57 10.73
N ASP A 312 -26.69 102.85 10.55
CA ASP A 312 -27.86 103.73 10.32
C ASP A 312 -28.56 103.39 8.98
N SER A 313 -29.84 103.62 8.90
CA SER A 313 -30.87 103.02 8.08
C SER A 313 -30.82 103.18 6.54
N ASN A 314 -29.65 103.19 5.84
CA ASN A 314 -29.67 103.31 4.39
C ASN A 314 -28.56 102.69 3.55
N SER A 315 -27.82 101.68 4.10
CA SER A 315 -26.89 100.85 3.24
C SER A 315 -26.99 99.38 3.60
N VAL A 316 -27.57 98.59 2.72
CA VAL A 316 -27.48 97.09 2.79
C VAL A 316 -26.14 96.65 2.20
N ASP A 317 -25.13 96.59 3.05
CA ASP A 317 -23.88 95.91 2.70
C ASP A 317 -24.12 94.39 2.69
N MET A 318 -24.15 93.84 1.51
CA MET A 318 -24.28 92.40 1.29
C MET A 318 -22.91 91.76 1.60
N LEU A 319 -22.73 91.34 2.88
CA LEU A 319 -21.56 90.54 3.27
C LEU A 319 -21.71 89.11 2.72
N LEU A 320 -21.03 88.88 1.61
CA LEU A 320 -20.83 87.53 1.10
C LEU A 320 -19.76 86.82 1.98
N PRO A 321 -20.07 85.62 2.54
CA PRO A 321 -19.08 84.91 3.28
C PRO A 321 -17.99 84.38 2.34
N LEU A 322 -16.82 84.95 2.34
CA LEU A 322 -15.69 84.62 1.52
C LEU A 322 -15.09 83.20 1.84
N GLU A 323 -15.43 82.62 2.97
CA GLU A 323 -14.91 81.29 3.39
C GLU A 323 -15.46 80.13 2.59
N SER A 324 -16.59 80.24 1.87
CA SER A 324 -17.12 79.20 1.05
C SER A 324 -16.53 79.15 -0.37
N ILE A 325 -15.71 80.16 -0.75
CA ILE A 325 -15.12 80.28 -2.08
C ILE A 325 -13.64 79.80 -2.11
N VAL A 326 -12.97 79.78 -0.94
CA VAL A 326 -11.52 79.47 -0.87
C VAL A 326 -11.23 78.02 -0.32
N GLY A 327 -12.27 77.26 0.09
CA GLY A 327 -12.14 75.92 0.66
C GLY A 327 -12.31 74.77 -0.33
N GLY A 328 -12.02 74.97 -1.61
CA GLY A 328 -12.01 73.90 -2.62
C GLY A 328 -10.57 73.41 -2.90
N GLY A 329 -10.05 72.55 -2.06
CA GLY A 329 -8.78 71.92 -2.32
C GLY A 329 -8.26 71.07 -1.14
N ASN A 330 -8.76 69.81 -1.11
CA ASN A 330 -8.03 68.53 -0.90
C ASN A 330 -8.99 67.39 -0.93
#